data_3fdb7e948a75028b3c41de28ad55bd89
#
_entry.id   3fdb7e948a75028b3c41de28ad55bd89
#
_cell.length_a   1.000
_cell.length_b   1.000
_cell.length_c   1.000
_cell.angle_alpha   90.00
_cell.angle_beta   90.00
_cell.angle_gamma   90.00
#
_symmetry.space_group_name_H-M   'P 1'
#
loop_
_entity.id
_entity.type
_entity.pdbx_description
1 polymer ?
#
loop_
_entity_poly.entity_id
_entity_poly.type
_entity_poly.pdbx_seq_one_letter_code
_entity_poly.pdbx_strand_id
1 'polypeptide(L)'
;MNINFFLKKIIIKYLKFFYIFYDLFIRHKIFINKKCYSQAGEDVFILNKFKKPGFYVDVGCHHPLRINNCHLLYKNKWRGINIDLNKISIEIFNFARAEDVNINMAVSLKKGKIKYYYNKLLGLSNSLLKKKYLPHFDIINSDRLDKIIDRTKFKNRRIDFLSIDVEGKDIDVLKSLDFKRYNPRSICVEIWDSKRGFKKHKVYKFLIKKNYLLVAKKRENYIFIKKI
;
A
#
# COMPACT_ATOMS: atom_id res chain seq x y z
N MET A 1 2.59 -28.15 -12.86
CA MET A 1 2.66 -27.40 -11.56
C MET A 1 4.13 -27.22 -11.22
N ASN A 2 4.60 -25.98 -11.06
CA ASN A 2 6.03 -25.70 -10.95
C ASN A 2 6.52 -26.14 -9.55
N ILE A 3 7.33 -27.22 -9.48
CA ILE A 3 7.90 -27.79 -8.25
C ILE A 3 8.53 -26.70 -7.35
N ASN A 4 9.17 -25.72 -7.96
CA ASN A 4 9.76 -24.55 -7.27
C ASN A 4 8.74 -23.68 -6.53
N PHE A 5 7.51 -23.57 -7.01
CA PHE A 5 6.46 -22.78 -6.35
C PHE A 5 5.90 -23.49 -5.12
N PHE A 6 5.68 -24.80 -5.23
CA PHE A 6 5.19 -25.64 -4.14
C PHE A 6 6.20 -25.74 -2.99
N LEU A 7 7.48 -25.99 -3.31
CA LEU A 7 8.58 -25.99 -2.34
C LEU A 7 8.70 -24.65 -1.59
N LYS A 8 8.60 -23.52 -2.30
CA LYS A 8 8.60 -22.20 -1.65
C LYS A 8 7.44 -22.01 -0.68
N LYS A 9 6.26 -22.51 -1.02
CA LYS A 9 5.08 -22.43 -0.13
C LYS A 9 5.28 -23.27 1.14
N ILE A 10 5.91 -24.43 1.04
CA ILE A 10 6.29 -25.30 2.17
C ILE A 10 7.36 -24.61 3.02
N ILE A 11 8.44 -24.13 2.42
CA ILE A 11 9.54 -23.44 3.13
C ILE A 11 8.99 -22.24 3.91
N ILE A 12 8.15 -21.41 3.28
CA ILE A 12 7.55 -20.26 3.95
C ILE A 12 6.63 -20.68 5.10
N LYS A 13 5.92 -21.81 4.97
CA LYS A 13 5.05 -22.32 6.03
C LYS A 13 5.83 -22.80 7.26
N TYR A 14 6.92 -23.53 7.08
CA TYR A 14 7.66 -24.21 8.15
C TYR A 14 8.93 -23.48 8.59
N LEU A 15 9.56 -22.72 7.68
CA LEU A 15 10.79 -21.96 7.92
C LEU A 15 10.56 -20.45 7.78
N LYS A 16 9.39 -19.98 8.13
CA LYS A 16 8.93 -18.60 7.98
C LYS A 16 9.92 -17.56 8.50
N PHE A 17 10.45 -17.78 9.70
CA PHE A 17 11.40 -16.85 10.32
C PHE A 17 12.69 -16.73 9.49
N PHE A 18 13.25 -17.84 9.06
CA PHE A 18 14.45 -17.87 8.21
C PHE A 18 14.19 -17.21 6.85
N TYR A 19 13.00 -17.42 6.28
CA TYR A 19 12.63 -16.75 5.04
C TYR A 19 12.54 -15.22 5.20
N ILE A 20 11.90 -14.73 6.26
CA ILE A 20 11.78 -13.30 6.55
C ILE A 20 13.17 -12.69 6.77
N PHE A 21 14.02 -13.34 7.55
CA PHE A 21 15.39 -12.90 7.79
C PHE A 21 16.19 -12.83 6.48
N TYR A 22 16.15 -13.90 5.67
CA TYR A 22 16.79 -13.94 4.36
C TYR A 22 16.29 -12.82 3.45
N ASP A 23 14.98 -12.61 3.37
CA ASP A 23 14.38 -11.61 2.51
C ASP A 23 14.78 -10.17 2.89
N LEU A 24 14.75 -9.85 4.18
CA LEU A 24 15.09 -8.51 4.67
C LEU A 24 16.60 -8.23 4.65
N PHE A 25 17.42 -9.13 5.18
CA PHE A 25 18.83 -8.83 5.50
C PHE A 25 19.81 -9.36 4.46
N ILE A 26 19.41 -10.32 3.62
CA ILE A 26 20.31 -10.87 2.60
C ILE A 26 19.84 -10.43 1.22
N ARG A 27 18.61 -10.79 0.84
CA ARG A 27 18.06 -10.53 -0.50
C ARG A 27 17.87 -9.03 -0.78
N HIS A 28 17.42 -8.28 0.21
CA HIS A 28 17.09 -6.86 0.10
C HIS A 28 17.98 -5.95 0.95
N LYS A 29 19.16 -6.43 1.40
CA LYS A 29 20.11 -5.67 2.22
C LYS A 29 20.47 -4.28 1.65
N ILE A 30 20.49 -4.14 0.32
CA ILE A 30 20.80 -2.87 -0.35
C ILE A 30 19.76 -1.78 -0.06
N PHE A 31 18.55 -2.15 0.43
CA PHE A 31 17.49 -1.21 0.77
C PHE A 31 17.52 -0.77 2.25
N ILE A 32 18.39 -1.33 3.11
CA ILE A 32 18.38 -1.03 4.55
C ILE A 32 18.78 0.42 4.83
N ASN A 33 19.77 0.96 4.10
CA ASN A 33 20.33 2.30 4.32
C ASN A 33 20.21 3.20 3.10
N LYS A 34 19.00 3.37 2.56
CA LYS A 34 18.75 4.31 1.47
C LYS A 34 18.23 5.65 1.97
N LYS A 35 18.46 6.70 1.16
CA LYS A 35 17.86 8.03 1.35
C LYS A 35 16.42 8.12 0.82
N CYS A 36 16.03 7.18 -0.03
CA CYS A 36 14.71 7.09 -0.66
C CYS A 36 14.34 5.61 -0.83
N TYR A 37 13.14 5.24 -0.46
CA TYR A 37 12.63 3.86 -0.52
C TYR A 37 11.49 3.70 -1.52
N SER A 38 10.85 4.80 -1.90
CA SER A 38 9.81 4.84 -2.93
C SER A 38 10.41 4.70 -4.34
N GLN A 39 9.58 4.67 -5.38
CA GLN A 39 10.01 4.53 -6.77
C GLN A 39 10.68 5.78 -7.34
N ALA A 40 10.17 6.97 -6.97
CA ALA A 40 10.57 8.23 -7.58
C ALA A 40 10.68 9.41 -6.59
N GLY A 41 10.87 9.13 -5.28
CA GLY A 41 11.05 10.14 -4.25
C GLY A 41 9.75 10.65 -3.64
N GLU A 42 8.67 9.86 -3.70
CA GLU A 42 7.40 10.17 -3.07
C GLU A 42 7.54 10.31 -1.56
N ASP A 43 8.24 9.38 -0.92
CA ASP A 43 8.54 9.35 0.51
C ASP A 43 9.34 10.57 0.97
N VAL A 44 10.37 10.97 0.20
CA VAL A 44 11.18 12.18 0.45
C VAL A 44 10.32 13.44 0.32
N PHE A 45 9.45 13.50 -0.72
CA PHE A 45 8.56 14.63 -0.92
C PHE A 45 7.62 14.82 0.28
N ILE A 46 7.00 13.75 0.77
CA ILE A 46 6.09 13.77 1.91
C ILE A 46 6.85 14.14 3.19
N LEU A 47 8.02 13.54 3.45
CA LEU A 47 8.83 13.85 4.63
C LEU A 47 9.18 15.34 4.69
N ASN A 48 9.59 15.93 3.57
CA ASN A 48 9.93 17.35 3.49
C ASN A 48 8.72 18.28 3.65
N LYS A 49 7.52 17.80 3.27
CA LYS A 49 6.28 18.57 3.39
C LYS A 49 5.79 18.68 4.83
N PHE A 50 6.04 17.66 5.66
CA PHE A 50 5.55 17.60 7.04
C PHE A 50 6.71 17.66 8.03
N LYS A 51 6.78 18.74 8.81
CA LYS A 51 7.87 19.00 9.77
C LYS A 51 7.84 18.09 11.02
N LYS A 52 6.70 17.45 11.30
CA LYS A 52 6.51 16.60 12.49
C LYS A 52 6.05 15.20 12.07
N PRO A 53 6.42 14.15 12.83
CA PRO A 53 5.89 12.81 12.60
C PRO A 53 4.37 12.77 12.62
N GLY A 54 3.79 12.03 11.67
CA GLY A 54 2.36 11.92 11.49
C GLY A 54 1.85 10.48 11.50
N PHE A 55 0.60 10.34 11.05
CA PHE A 55 -0.07 9.07 10.85
C PHE A 55 -0.26 8.79 9.35
N TYR A 56 0.19 7.62 8.91
CA TYR A 56 -0.03 7.20 7.53
C TYR A 56 -0.90 5.95 7.41
N VAL A 57 -1.50 5.80 6.23
CA VAL A 57 -2.17 4.58 5.79
C VAL A 57 -1.59 4.19 4.43
N ASP A 58 -1.08 2.97 4.31
CA ASP A 58 -0.45 2.44 3.10
C ASP A 58 -1.27 1.24 2.59
N VAL A 59 -1.99 1.42 1.49
CA VAL A 59 -2.88 0.42 0.88
C VAL A 59 -2.23 -0.13 -0.38
N GLY A 60 -1.94 -1.43 -0.38
CA GLY A 60 -1.07 -2.08 -1.35
C GLY A 60 0.40 -1.90 -0.97
N CYS A 61 0.72 -2.06 0.33
CA CYS A 61 2.02 -1.70 0.90
C CYS A 61 3.19 -2.58 0.44
N HIS A 62 2.93 -3.72 -0.20
CA HIS A 62 3.84 -4.64 -0.86
C HIS A 62 5.00 -5.14 0.02
N HIS A 63 6.04 -4.35 0.25
CA HIS A 63 7.26 -4.74 0.96
C HIS A 63 7.74 -3.63 1.90
N PRO A 64 8.18 -3.92 3.16
CA PRO A 64 8.54 -2.87 4.11
C PRO A 64 9.75 -2.01 3.75
N LEU A 65 10.67 -2.51 2.91
CA LEU A 65 11.91 -1.80 2.56
C LEU A 65 11.96 -1.35 1.10
N ARG A 66 11.35 -2.12 0.18
CA ARG A 66 11.53 -1.94 -1.26
C ARG A 66 10.28 -1.36 -1.89
N ILE A 67 10.44 -0.30 -2.70
CA ILE A 67 9.34 0.34 -3.43
C ILE A 67 8.19 0.64 -2.46
N ASN A 68 8.51 1.37 -1.38
CA ASN A 68 7.56 1.65 -0.32
C ASN A 68 7.52 3.14 0.02
N ASN A 69 6.35 3.74 -0.12
CA ASN A 69 6.14 5.18 0.08
C ASN A 69 6.17 5.60 1.55
N CYS A 70 6.11 4.64 2.49
CA CYS A 70 5.98 4.92 3.92
C CYS A 70 7.21 4.51 4.75
N HIS A 71 8.22 3.79 4.18
CA HIS A 71 9.35 3.32 4.98
C HIS A 71 10.23 4.46 5.53
N LEU A 72 10.52 5.47 4.70
CA LEU A 72 11.28 6.64 5.15
C LEU A 72 10.53 7.38 6.25
N LEU A 73 9.20 7.45 6.18
CA LEU A 73 8.36 8.06 7.21
C LEU A 73 8.44 7.25 8.52
N TYR A 74 8.34 5.91 8.46
CA TYR A 74 8.49 5.04 9.62
C TYR A 74 9.85 5.22 10.31
N LYS A 75 10.95 5.30 9.55
CA LYS A 75 12.29 5.62 10.08
C LYS A 75 12.33 6.98 10.79
N ASN A 76 11.51 7.93 10.35
CA ASN A 76 11.37 9.26 10.95
C ASN A 76 10.21 9.33 11.97
N LYS A 77 9.97 8.22 12.70
CA LYS A 77 9.03 8.14 13.83
C LYS A 77 7.55 8.29 13.49
N TRP A 78 7.18 8.29 12.21
CA TRP A 78 5.78 8.15 11.83
C TRP A 78 5.29 6.75 12.18
N ARG A 79 3.97 6.61 12.41
CA ARG A 79 3.33 5.31 12.63
C ARG A 79 2.09 5.21 11.78
N GLY A 80 1.76 3.98 11.39
CA GLY A 80 0.69 3.83 10.43
C GLY A 80 0.00 2.48 10.43
N ILE A 81 -0.80 2.33 9.38
CA ILE A 81 -1.48 1.09 9.01
C ILE A 81 -0.96 0.68 7.64
N ASN A 82 -0.45 -0.54 7.53
CA ASN A 82 -0.03 -1.17 6.27
C ASN A 82 -1.05 -2.25 5.91
N ILE A 83 -1.61 -2.20 4.71
CA ILE A 83 -2.66 -3.13 4.25
C ILE A 83 -2.22 -3.76 2.94
N ASP A 84 -2.23 -5.09 2.86
CA ASP A 84 -1.91 -5.82 1.64
C ASP A 84 -2.72 -7.12 1.51
N LEU A 85 -2.94 -7.54 0.26
CA LEU A 85 -3.56 -8.81 -0.09
C LEU A 85 -2.65 -9.98 0.26
N ASN A 86 -1.34 -9.79 0.18
CA ASN A 86 -0.34 -10.83 0.33
C ASN A 86 -0.02 -11.07 1.81
N LYS A 87 -0.41 -12.24 2.33
CA LYS A 87 -0.15 -12.61 3.71
C LYS A 87 1.34 -12.59 4.07
N ILE A 88 2.21 -13.04 3.15
CA ILE A 88 3.66 -13.09 3.41
C ILE A 88 4.22 -11.66 3.52
N SER A 89 3.75 -10.75 2.67
CA SER A 89 4.07 -9.33 2.77
C SER A 89 3.78 -8.80 4.17
N ILE A 90 2.58 -9.02 4.68
CA ILE A 90 2.17 -8.56 6.02
C ILE A 90 2.99 -9.23 7.13
N GLU A 91 3.38 -10.49 6.99
CA GLU A 91 4.26 -11.14 7.95
C GLU A 91 5.67 -10.54 7.99
N ILE A 92 6.20 -10.11 6.82
CA ILE A 92 7.46 -9.35 6.76
C ILE A 92 7.31 -7.97 7.41
N PHE A 93 6.17 -7.30 7.19
CA PHE A 93 5.85 -6.02 7.87
C PHE A 93 5.76 -6.19 9.40
N ASN A 94 5.14 -7.24 9.91
CA ASN A 94 5.05 -7.52 11.34
C ASN A 94 6.43 -7.65 11.99
N PHE A 95 7.40 -8.21 11.28
CA PHE A 95 8.77 -8.28 11.75
C PHE A 95 9.51 -6.94 11.62
N ALA A 96 9.41 -6.28 10.46
CA ALA A 96 10.19 -5.08 10.15
C ALA A 96 9.61 -3.78 10.75
N ARG A 97 8.30 -3.74 10.99
CA ARG A 97 7.54 -2.57 11.48
C ARG A 97 6.52 -2.96 12.55
N ALA A 98 7.00 -3.55 13.63
CA ALA A 98 6.16 -4.05 14.72
C ALA A 98 5.36 -2.96 15.44
N GLU A 99 5.76 -1.69 15.35
CA GLU A 99 5.05 -0.57 15.97
C GLU A 99 3.85 -0.09 15.13
N ASP A 100 3.77 -0.50 13.86
CA ASP A 100 2.64 -0.25 12.97
C ASP A 100 1.53 -1.29 13.17
N VAL A 101 0.38 -1.02 12.58
CA VAL A 101 -0.70 -2.00 12.44
C VAL A 101 -0.66 -2.59 11.04
N ASN A 102 -0.35 -3.87 10.92
CA ASN A 102 -0.17 -4.54 9.63
C ASN A 102 -1.34 -5.51 9.38
N ILE A 103 -2.08 -5.35 8.30
CA ILE A 103 -3.36 -6.01 8.06
C ILE A 103 -3.36 -6.75 6.73
N ASN A 104 -3.58 -8.06 6.78
CA ASN A 104 -3.80 -8.88 5.59
C ASN A 104 -5.29 -8.85 5.23
N MET A 105 -5.66 -7.94 4.33
CA MET A 105 -7.05 -7.74 3.89
C MET A 105 -7.10 -7.03 2.54
N ALA A 106 -8.18 -7.23 1.80
CA ALA A 106 -8.52 -6.41 0.64
C ALA A 106 -9.28 -5.16 1.08
N VAL A 107 -8.94 -4.00 0.50
CA VAL A 107 -9.79 -2.81 0.63
C VAL A 107 -10.79 -2.78 -0.52
N SER A 108 -12.08 -2.65 -0.19
CA SER A 108 -13.17 -2.67 -1.17
C SER A 108 -14.33 -1.78 -0.76
N LEU A 109 -15.38 -1.69 -1.58
CA LEU A 109 -16.56 -0.86 -1.28
C LEU A 109 -17.48 -1.47 -0.21
N LYS A 110 -17.34 -2.76 0.10
CA LYS A 110 -18.19 -3.47 1.08
C LYS A 110 -17.45 -4.67 1.70
N LYS A 111 -17.90 -5.05 2.90
CA LYS A 111 -17.41 -6.24 3.59
C LYS A 111 -17.75 -7.52 2.81
N GLY A 112 -16.80 -8.45 2.77
CA GLY A 112 -16.99 -9.74 2.11
C GLY A 112 -15.71 -10.55 1.97
N LYS A 113 -15.72 -11.47 1.00
CA LYS A 113 -14.55 -12.23 0.57
C LYS A 113 -14.30 -11.98 -0.90
N ILE A 114 -13.06 -11.74 -1.27
CA ILE A 114 -12.66 -11.43 -2.65
C ILE A 114 -11.57 -12.41 -3.09
N LYS A 115 -11.69 -12.89 -4.32
CA LYS A 115 -10.63 -13.65 -4.97
C LYS A 115 -9.60 -12.68 -5.52
N TYR A 116 -8.30 -12.94 -5.24
CA TYR A 116 -7.21 -12.21 -5.87
C TYR A 116 -6.24 -13.17 -6.55
N TYR A 117 -5.56 -12.69 -7.58
CA TYR A 117 -4.71 -13.48 -8.45
C TYR A 117 -3.26 -13.02 -8.35
N TYR A 118 -2.31 -13.96 -8.43
CA TYR A 118 -0.89 -13.67 -8.34
C TYR A 118 -0.05 -14.66 -9.16
N ASN A 119 1.17 -14.28 -9.48
CA ASN A 119 2.15 -15.15 -10.15
C ASN A 119 3.21 -15.67 -9.17
N LYS A 120 3.73 -14.79 -8.30
CA LYS A 120 4.78 -15.10 -7.32
C LYS A 120 4.28 -14.76 -5.92
N LEU A 121 4.77 -15.51 -4.92
CA LEU A 121 4.40 -15.33 -3.51
C LEU A 121 4.68 -13.91 -2.98
N LEU A 122 5.74 -13.27 -3.47
CA LEU A 122 6.08 -11.85 -3.24
C LEU A 122 6.24 -11.17 -4.60
N GLY A 123 5.18 -11.16 -5.40
CA GLY A 123 5.13 -10.48 -6.68
C GLY A 123 4.63 -9.05 -6.56
N LEU A 124 5.12 -8.15 -7.42
CA LEU A 124 4.58 -6.79 -7.55
C LEU A 124 3.18 -6.80 -8.17
N SER A 125 2.86 -7.83 -8.96
CA SER A 125 1.64 -7.89 -9.75
C SER A 125 0.61 -8.81 -9.08
N ASN A 126 0.02 -8.37 -7.98
CA ASN A 126 -1.21 -8.98 -7.46
C ASN A 126 -2.40 -8.22 -8.03
N SER A 127 -3.48 -8.91 -8.40
CA SER A 127 -4.64 -8.27 -9.02
C SER A 127 -5.95 -8.87 -8.55
N LEU A 128 -6.95 -8.04 -8.35
CA LEU A 128 -8.33 -8.48 -8.14
C LEU A 128 -9.00 -8.94 -9.45
N LEU A 129 -8.36 -8.67 -10.60
CA LEU A 129 -8.82 -9.11 -11.91
C LEU A 129 -7.99 -10.31 -12.36
N LYS A 130 -8.68 -11.35 -12.89
CA LYS A 130 -8.01 -12.51 -13.51
C LYS A 130 -7.22 -12.03 -14.74
N LYS A 131 -5.91 -12.30 -14.77
CA LYS A 131 -5.04 -12.00 -15.90
C LYS A 131 -4.30 -13.29 -16.30
N LYS A 132 -4.04 -13.48 -17.61
CA LYS A 132 -3.40 -14.70 -18.15
C LYS A 132 -2.06 -15.04 -17.48
N TYR A 133 -1.31 -14.00 -17.10
CA TYR A 133 0.00 -14.14 -16.45
C TYR A 133 -0.05 -14.30 -14.92
N LEU A 134 -1.27 -14.37 -14.32
CA LEU A 134 -1.51 -14.57 -12.89
C LEU A 134 -2.23 -15.91 -12.67
N PRO A 135 -1.51 -17.04 -12.70
CA PRO A 135 -2.11 -18.39 -12.71
C PRO A 135 -2.65 -18.85 -11.35
N HIS A 136 -2.19 -18.22 -10.26
CA HIS A 136 -2.59 -18.62 -8.90
C HIS A 136 -3.64 -17.67 -8.35
N PHE A 137 -4.45 -18.15 -7.41
CA PHE A 137 -5.39 -17.30 -6.69
C PHE A 137 -5.54 -17.76 -5.24
N ASP A 138 -5.89 -16.81 -4.38
CA ASP A 138 -6.36 -17.06 -3.01
C ASP A 138 -7.62 -16.23 -2.74
N ILE A 139 -8.34 -16.58 -1.66
CA ILE A 139 -9.52 -15.84 -1.18
C ILE A 139 -9.12 -15.08 0.07
N ILE A 140 -9.43 -13.79 0.10
CA ILE A 140 -9.11 -12.92 1.21
C ILE A 140 -10.37 -12.18 1.69
N ASN A 141 -10.41 -11.88 2.99
CA ASN A 141 -11.44 -11.00 3.55
C ASN A 141 -11.28 -9.58 2.99
N SER A 142 -12.39 -8.91 2.80
CA SER A 142 -12.41 -7.51 2.34
C SER A 142 -13.33 -6.66 3.20
N ASP A 143 -13.00 -5.38 3.30
CA ASP A 143 -13.87 -4.38 3.91
C ASP A 143 -13.56 -2.99 3.37
N ARG A 144 -14.38 -2.01 3.76
CA ARG A 144 -14.16 -0.59 3.49
C ARG A 144 -12.94 -0.09 4.28
N LEU A 145 -12.19 0.84 3.71
CA LEU A 145 -11.01 1.39 4.35
C LEU A 145 -11.35 2.05 5.71
N ASP A 146 -12.43 2.84 5.76
CA ASP A 146 -12.90 3.45 7.01
C ASP A 146 -13.20 2.40 8.09
N LYS A 147 -13.82 1.26 7.74
CA LYS A 147 -14.13 0.17 8.68
C LYS A 147 -12.90 -0.62 9.11
N ILE A 148 -11.90 -0.73 8.24
CA ILE A 148 -10.61 -1.33 8.60
C ILE A 148 -9.90 -0.45 9.63
N ILE A 149 -9.82 0.86 9.39
CA ILE A 149 -9.19 1.82 10.33
C ILE A 149 -9.94 1.85 11.66
N ASP A 150 -11.27 1.77 11.65
CA ASP A 150 -12.13 1.76 12.86
C ASP A 150 -11.78 0.65 13.86
N ARG A 151 -11.22 -0.46 13.39
CA ARG A 151 -10.81 -1.60 14.23
C ARG A 151 -9.37 -1.50 14.75
N THR A 152 -8.71 -0.38 14.54
CA THR A 152 -7.33 -0.16 14.97
C THR A 152 -7.22 0.91 16.05
N LYS A 153 -6.04 0.99 16.68
CA LYS A 153 -5.69 2.08 17.62
C LYS A 153 -5.73 3.48 17.00
N PHE A 154 -5.85 3.58 15.67
CA PHE A 154 -5.89 4.83 14.92
C PHE A 154 -7.32 5.31 14.57
N LYS A 155 -8.35 4.67 15.14
CA LYS A 155 -9.74 5.08 14.97
C LYS A 155 -9.91 6.59 15.24
N ASN A 156 -10.63 7.27 14.35
CA ASN A 156 -10.92 8.72 14.42
C ASN A 156 -9.68 9.64 14.32
N ARG A 157 -8.49 9.10 14.10
CA ARG A 157 -7.30 9.92 13.86
C ARG A 157 -7.29 10.40 12.42
N ARG A 158 -7.08 11.70 12.21
CA ARG A 158 -6.89 12.28 10.87
C ARG A 158 -5.66 11.69 10.22
N ILE A 159 -5.79 11.27 8.96
CA ILE A 159 -4.66 10.73 8.18
C ILE A 159 -3.78 11.89 7.69
N ASP A 160 -2.48 11.86 7.98
CA ASP A 160 -1.54 12.83 7.43
C ASP A 160 -1.10 12.43 6.02
N PHE A 161 -0.88 11.14 5.78
CA PHE A 161 -0.52 10.63 4.47
C PHE A 161 -1.26 9.32 4.14
N LEU A 162 -1.97 9.30 3.01
CA LEU A 162 -2.61 8.11 2.44
C LEU A 162 -1.89 7.72 1.15
N SER A 163 -1.24 6.55 1.15
CA SER A 163 -0.64 5.93 -0.04
C SER A 163 -1.57 4.85 -0.57
N ILE A 164 -1.82 4.85 -1.88
CA ILE A 164 -2.71 3.87 -2.55
C ILE A 164 -2.00 3.38 -3.80
N ASP A 165 -1.78 2.06 -3.88
CA ASP A 165 -1.25 1.37 -5.05
C ASP A 165 -1.86 -0.04 -5.09
N VAL A 166 -3.03 -0.17 -5.72
CA VAL A 166 -3.82 -1.43 -5.74
C VAL A 166 -4.17 -1.89 -7.15
N GLU A 167 -3.30 -1.58 -8.10
CA GLU A 167 -3.35 -2.11 -9.47
C GLU A 167 -4.73 -1.90 -10.15
N GLY A 168 -5.21 -0.64 -10.18
CA GLY A 168 -6.39 -0.21 -10.91
C GLY A 168 -7.72 -0.21 -10.13
N LYS A 169 -7.68 -0.53 -8.83
CA LYS A 169 -8.82 -0.41 -7.91
C LYS A 169 -8.75 0.80 -6.97
N ASP A 170 -7.86 1.74 -7.25
CA ASP A 170 -7.55 2.91 -6.43
C ASP A 170 -8.78 3.79 -6.17
N ILE A 171 -9.67 3.91 -7.15
CA ILE A 171 -10.92 4.66 -6.97
C ILE A 171 -11.87 3.99 -5.97
N ASP A 172 -11.87 2.65 -5.89
CA ASP A 172 -12.71 1.91 -4.95
C ASP A 172 -12.17 2.09 -3.53
N VAL A 173 -10.85 2.11 -3.35
CA VAL A 173 -10.18 2.45 -2.07
C VAL A 173 -10.60 3.85 -1.62
N LEU A 174 -10.48 4.86 -2.50
CA LEU A 174 -10.87 6.23 -2.19
C LEU A 174 -12.35 6.35 -1.82
N LYS A 175 -13.25 5.67 -2.55
CA LYS A 175 -14.70 5.68 -2.26
C LYS A 175 -15.07 4.92 -0.99
N SER A 176 -14.22 4.01 -0.53
CA SER A 176 -14.42 3.25 0.71
C SER A 176 -13.96 3.99 1.96
N LEU A 177 -13.39 5.19 1.82
CA LEU A 177 -12.97 6.04 2.94
C LEU A 177 -14.04 7.10 3.26
N ASP A 178 -14.34 7.27 4.54
CA ASP A 178 -15.12 8.42 5.03
C ASP A 178 -14.20 9.67 5.10
N PHE A 179 -14.25 10.49 4.06
CA PHE A 179 -13.47 11.73 3.95
C PHE A 179 -13.89 12.82 4.95
N LYS A 180 -15.09 12.77 5.52
CA LYS A 180 -15.49 13.73 6.56
C LYS A 180 -14.75 13.43 7.87
N ARG A 181 -14.62 12.15 8.19
CA ARG A 181 -14.02 11.70 9.44
C ARG A 181 -12.50 11.60 9.38
N TYR A 182 -11.95 10.96 8.36
CA TYR A 182 -10.50 10.70 8.26
C TYR A 182 -9.72 11.79 7.54
N ASN A 183 -10.35 12.52 6.61
CA ASN A 183 -9.87 13.72 5.92
C ASN A 183 -8.34 13.77 5.67
N PRO A 184 -7.77 12.92 4.80
CA PRO A 184 -6.34 12.85 4.58
C PRO A 184 -5.75 14.23 4.22
N ARG A 185 -4.60 14.59 4.81
CA ARG A 185 -3.90 15.85 4.48
C ARG A 185 -3.18 15.75 3.14
N SER A 186 -2.63 14.56 2.84
CA SER A 186 -1.99 14.26 1.56
C SER A 186 -2.36 12.85 1.09
N ILE A 187 -2.44 12.67 -0.22
CA ILE A 187 -2.75 11.40 -0.87
C ILE A 187 -1.75 11.20 -2.00
N CYS A 188 -1.06 10.07 -2.01
CA CYS A 188 -0.31 9.56 -3.14
C CYS A 188 -1.10 8.40 -3.75
N VAL A 189 -1.35 8.46 -5.05
CA VAL A 189 -2.13 7.43 -5.74
C VAL A 189 -1.62 7.22 -7.14
N GLU A 190 -1.60 5.96 -7.58
CA GLU A 190 -1.20 5.61 -8.92
C GLU A 190 -2.30 5.97 -9.94
N ILE A 191 -1.90 6.63 -11.02
CA ILE A 191 -2.78 6.96 -12.15
C ILE A 191 -2.06 6.56 -13.43
N TRP A 192 -2.48 5.45 -14.01
CA TRP A 192 -2.04 5.08 -15.34
C TRP A 192 -2.66 6.02 -16.37
N ASP A 193 -1.81 6.87 -16.95
CA ASP A 193 -2.23 7.87 -17.91
C ASP A 193 -2.58 7.17 -19.23
N SER A 194 -3.87 7.08 -19.50
CA SER A 194 -4.33 6.64 -20.81
C SER A 194 -4.08 7.75 -21.83
N LYS A 195 -4.12 7.44 -23.13
CA LYS A 195 -4.06 8.38 -24.27
C LYS A 195 -4.97 9.63 -24.14
N ARG A 196 -5.87 9.66 -23.14
CA ARG A 196 -6.83 10.74 -22.86
C ARG A 196 -6.34 11.79 -21.86
N GLY A 197 -5.14 11.59 -21.27
CA GLY A 197 -4.56 12.46 -20.26
C GLY A 197 -5.12 12.27 -18.83
N PHE A 198 -4.23 12.40 -17.84
CA PHE A 198 -4.53 12.09 -16.42
C PHE A 198 -5.70 12.91 -15.83
N LYS A 199 -5.96 14.14 -16.33
CA LYS A 199 -7.07 14.99 -15.87
C LYS A 199 -8.44 14.39 -16.13
N LYS A 200 -8.55 13.51 -17.14
CA LYS A 200 -9.79 12.78 -17.45
C LYS A 200 -9.97 11.52 -16.59
N HIS A 201 -8.92 11.07 -15.87
CA HIS A 201 -8.96 9.88 -15.05
C HIS A 201 -9.92 10.05 -13.86
N LYS A 202 -10.65 8.96 -13.52
CA LYS A 202 -11.67 8.94 -12.46
C LYS A 202 -11.13 9.32 -11.08
N VAL A 203 -9.90 8.91 -10.75
CA VAL A 203 -9.23 9.24 -9.49
C VAL A 203 -8.96 10.73 -9.41
N TYR A 204 -8.39 11.34 -10.46
CA TYR A 204 -8.13 12.78 -10.50
C TYR A 204 -9.41 13.58 -10.29
N LYS A 205 -10.46 13.30 -11.07
CA LYS A 205 -11.76 13.99 -10.96
C LYS A 205 -12.37 13.84 -9.56
N PHE A 206 -12.26 12.66 -8.95
CA PHE A 206 -12.75 12.41 -7.61
C PHE A 206 -12.02 13.27 -6.57
N LEU A 207 -10.68 13.33 -6.61
CA LEU A 207 -9.88 14.09 -5.66
C LEU A 207 -10.07 15.61 -5.83
N ILE A 208 -10.17 16.12 -7.07
CA ILE A 208 -10.49 17.53 -7.31
C ILE A 208 -11.87 17.88 -6.71
N LYS A 209 -12.89 17.04 -6.93
CA LYS A 209 -14.23 17.22 -6.33
C LYS A 209 -14.20 17.17 -4.79
N LYS A 210 -13.22 16.50 -4.21
CA LYS A 210 -12.98 16.45 -2.75
C LYS A 210 -12.08 17.59 -2.23
N ASN A 211 -11.84 18.64 -3.03
CA ASN A 211 -10.98 19.79 -2.70
C ASN A 211 -9.51 19.40 -2.42
N TYR A 212 -8.94 18.54 -3.25
CA TYR A 212 -7.50 18.29 -3.28
C TYR A 212 -6.85 18.99 -4.46
N LEU A 213 -5.61 19.45 -4.28
CA LEU A 213 -4.75 20.00 -5.32
C LEU A 213 -3.68 18.95 -5.69
N LEU A 214 -3.46 18.73 -6.98
CA LEU A 214 -2.29 18.02 -7.47
C LEU A 214 -1.05 18.90 -7.26
N VAL A 215 -0.07 18.42 -6.51
CA VAL A 215 1.17 19.17 -6.18
C VAL A 215 2.43 18.55 -6.75
N ALA A 216 2.42 17.25 -7.06
CA ALA A 216 3.54 16.57 -7.70
C ALA A 216 3.07 15.39 -8.53
N LYS A 217 3.80 15.13 -9.63
CA LYS A 217 3.75 13.90 -10.42
C LYS A 217 5.12 13.23 -10.34
N LYS A 218 5.16 11.98 -9.94
CA LYS A 218 6.35 11.14 -9.80
C LYS A 218 6.13 9.84 -10.56
N ARG A 219 6.53 9.81 -11.84
CA ARG A 219 6.16 8.74 -12.78
C ARG A 219 4.64 8.57 -12.83
N GLU A 220 4.11 7.39 -12.52
CA GLU A 220 2.68 7.07 -12.47
C GLU A 220 2.03 7.47 -11.13
N ASN A 221 2.81 7.91 -10.13
CA ASN A 221 2.34 8.34 -8.82
C ASN A 221 2.02 9.84 -8.82
N TYR A 222 0.81 10.18 -8.39
CA TYR A 222 0.31 11.55 -8.31
C TYR A 222 0.06 11.91 -6.85
N ILE A 223 0.70 13.01 -6.39
CA ILE A 223 0.58 13.47 -5.00
C ILE A 223 -0.37 14.66 -4.94
N PHE A 224 -1.40 14.48 -4.13
CA PHE A 224 -2.43 15.49 -3.89
C PHE A 224 -2.36 15.97 -2.44
N ILE A 225 -2.65 17.27 -2.22
CA ILE A 225 -2.75 17.86 -0.90
C ILE A 225 -4.13 18.49 -0.74
N LYS A 226 -4.72 18.33 0.45
CA LYS A 226 -5.99 18.93 0.81
C LYS A 226 -5.87 20.44 0.79
N LYS A 227 -6.78 21.15 0.07
CA LYS A 227 -6.93 22.60 0.21
C LYS A 227 -7.36 22.93 1.64
N ILE A 228 -6.75 23.94 2.20
CA ILE A 228 -7.12 24.51 3.50
C ILE A 228 -8.39 25.34 3.32
#